data_54be3ef99b2a4cbb3281f7d205788699
#
_entry.id   54be3ef99b2a4cbb3281f7d205788699
#
_cell.length_a   1.000
_cell.length_b   1.000
_cell.length_c   1.000
_cell.angle_alpha   90.00
_cell.angle_beta   90.00
_cell.angle_gamma   90.00
#
_symmetry.space_group_name_H-M   'P 1'
#
loop_
_entity.id
_entity.type
_entity.pdbx_description
1 polymer ?
#
loop_
_entity_poly.entity_id
_entity_poly.type
_entity_poly.pdbx_seq_one_letter_code
_entity_poly.pdbx_strand_id
1 'polypeptide(L)'
;MVHPGHWGVRARVERFSEPALLLLLRERPAHGYELLEALPALTGESRVDMGNLYRVLRALEEDGLVTSRWEAGEPGPAKRIYELTTEGKRLLDEWAAALRRSRDRIDTFLERHEGR
;
A
#
# COMPACT_ATOMS: atom_id res chain seq x y z
N MET A 1 -14.22 10.43 -7.92
CA MET A 1 -13.65 11.20 -6.83
C MET A 1 -12.18 11.47 -7.07
N VAL A 2 -11.73 12.68 -6.78
CA VAL A 2 -10.34 13.07 -6.98
C VAL A 2 -9.60 12.93 -5.66
N HIS A 3 -8.52 12.18 -5.67
CA HIS A 3 -7.66 12.09 -4.51
C HIS A 3 -6.69 13.26 -4.50
N PRO A 4 -6.52 13.95 -3.37
CA PRO A 4 -5.55 15.03 -3.32
C PRO A 4 -4.14 14.49 -3.53
N GLY A 5 -3.35 15.28 -4.14
CA GLY A 5 -1.93 15.13 -4.42
C GLY A 5 -1.25 13.81 -4.12
N HIS A 6 -0.97 13.55 -2.86
CA HIS A 6 -0.14 12.39 -2.52
C HIS A 6 -0.82 11.04 -2.72
N TRP A 7 -2.14 11.02 -2.93
CA TRP A 7 -2.84 9.77 -3.25
C TRP A 7 -3.06 9.61 -4.75
N GLY A 8 -2.66 10.58 -5.56
CA GLY A 8 -2.78 10.48 -7.01
C GLY A 8 -1.98 9.29 -7.49
N VAL A 9 -2.63 8.42 -8.27
CA VAL A 9 -1.99 7.20 -8.73
C VAL A 9 -1.02 7.54 -9.84
N ARG A 10 0.26 7.31 -9.57
CA ARG A 10 1.34 7.39 -10.55
C ARG A 10 2.19 6.16 -10.34
N ALA A 11 2.28 5.36 -11.36
CA ALA A 11 3.02 4.12 -11.26
C ALA A 11 4.52 4.41 -11.23
N ARG A 12 5.02 4.71 -10.06
CA ARG A 12 6.45 4.91 -9.81
C ARG A 12 6.96 3.72 -9.04
N VAL A 13 7.94 3.07 -9.59
CA VAL A 13 8.51 1.86 -8.99
C VAL A 13 9.06 2.17 -7.60
N GLU A 14 9.67 3.34 -7.41
CA GLU A 14 10.25 3.72 -6.14
C GLU A 14 9.23 4.03 -5.06
N ARG A 15 7.95 4.16 -5.42
CA ARG A 15 6.88 4.42 -4.44
C ARG A 15 5.97 3.22 -4.27
N PHE A 16 6.54 2.06 -4.35
CA PHE A 16 5.77 0.84 -4.33
C PHE A 16 5.17 0.50 -2.97
N SER A 17 5.63 1.16 -1.90
CA SER A 17 5.12 0.84 -0.55
C SER A 17 3.64 1.21 -0.36
N GLU A 18 3.16 2.27 -1.01
CA GLU A 18 1.74 2.63 -0.88
C GLU A 18 0.82 1.55 -1.46
N PRO A 19 0.98 1.11 -2.71
CA PRO A 19 0.11 0.06 -3.22
C PRO A 19 0.34 -1.27 -2.52
N ALA A 20 1.56 -1.54 -2.06
CA ALA A 20 1.83 -2.76 -1.31
C ALA A 20 1.03 -2.78 0.00
N LEU A 21 0.98 -1.65 0.71
CA LEU A 21 0.22 -1.55 1.94
C LEU A 21 -1.28 -1.76 1.69
N LEU A 22 -1.80 -1.13 0.63
CA LEU A 22 -3.20 -1.31 0.26
C LEU A 22 -3.51 -2.75 -0.08
N LEU A 23 -2.59 -3.42 -0.77
CA LEU A 23 -2.77 -4.82 -1.13
C LEU A 23 -2.82 -5.72 0.10
N LEU A 24 -1.91 -5.50 1.04
CA LEU A 24 -1.92 -6.30 2.28
C LEU A 24 -3.22 -6.13 3.04
N LEU A 25 -3.75 -4.91 3.10
CA LEU A 25 -5.02 -4.66 3.79
C LEU A 25 -6.21 -5.17 3.00
N ARG A 26 -6.09 -5.29 1.68
CA ARG A 26 -7.11 -5.93 0.86
C ARG A 26 -7.21 -7.42 1.16
N GLU A 27 -6.08 -8.04 1.43
CA GLU A 27 -6.03 -9.47 1.71
C GLU A 27 -6.68 -9.79 3.04
N ARG A 28 -6.44 -8.96 4.07
CA ARG A 28 -7.09 -9.13 5.36
C ARG A 28 -6.81 -7.92 6.26
N PRO A 29 -7.68 -7.66 7.24
CA PRO A 29 -7.38 -6.67 8.27
C PRO A 29 -6.10 -7.06 9.02
N ALA A 30 -5.35 -6.05 9.45
CA ALA A 30 -4.05 -6.32 10.06
C ALA A 30 -3.65 -5.23 11.03
N HIS A 31 -2.83 -5.62 12.01
CA HIS A 31 -2.18 -4.67 12.92
C HIS A 31 -1.01 -4.02 12.19
N GLY A 32 -0.64 -2.82 12.64
CA GLY A 32 0.52 -2.13 12.06
C GLY A 32 1.78 -2.97 12.09
N TYR A 33 1.99 -3.73 13.17
CA TYR A 33 3.16 -4.56 13.29
C TYR A 33 3.22 -5.67 12.23
N GLU A 34 2.06 -6.28 11.96
CA GLU A 34 1.98 -7.30 10.90
C GLU A 34 2.29 -6.71 9.53
N LEU A 35 1.81 -5.49 9.28
CA LEU A 35 2.09 -4.80 8.02
C LEU A 35 3.57 -4.49 7.89
N LEU A 36 4.19 -4.07 8.99
CA LEU A 36 5.62 -3.77 9.01
C LEU A 36 6.44 -4.99 8.62
N GLU A 37 6.05 -6.17 9.12
CA GLU A 37 6.77 -7.40 8.82
C GLU A 37 6.51 -7.90 7.39
N ALA A 38 5.33 -7.66 6.86
CA ALA A 38 4.96 -8.20 5.55
C ALA A 38 5.41 -7.33 4.37
N LEU A 39 5.57 -6.02 4.59
CA LEU A 39 5.90 -5.10 3.51
C LEU A 39 7.19 -5.42 2.76
N PRO A 40 8.30 -5.80 3.42
CA PRO A 40 9.55 -6.04 2.69
C PRO A 40 9.43 -7.07 1.57
N ALA A 41 8.58 -8.09 1.75
CA ALA A 41 8.41 -9.11 0.72
C ALA A 41 7.81 -8.54 -0.56
N LEU A 42 7.01 -7.49 -0.46
CA LEU A 42 6.39 -6.87 -1.63
C LEU A 42 7.20 -5.72 -2.19
N THR A 43 7.89 -4.97 -1.33
CA THR A 43 8.61 -3.77 -1.78
C THR A 43 10.05 -4.06 -2.18
N GLY A 44 10.60 -5.18 -1.73
CA GLY A 44 12.01 -5.49 -1.94
C GLY A 44 12.95 -4.73 -1.01
N GLU A 45 12.42 -3.93 -0.11
CA GLU A 45 13.25 -3.20 0.85
C GLU A 45 13.51 -4.08 2.06
N SER A 46 14.71 -3.97 2.61
CA SER A 46 15.10 -4.80 3.76
C SER A 46 14.49 -4.30 5.06
N ARG A 47 14.11 -3.03 5.12
CA ARG A 47 13.55 -2.42 6.33
C ARG A 47 12.47 -1.41 5.96
N VAL A 48 11.46 -1.35 6.81
CA VAL A 48 10.40 -0.35 6.69
C VAL A 48 10.40 0.45 7.99
N ASP A 49 10.38 1.76 7.89
CA ASP A 49 10.36 2.64 9.05
C ASP A 49 8.96 2.64 9.67
N MET A 50 8.88 2.19 10.92
CA MET A 50 7.60 2.10 11.61
C MET A 50 6.92 3.46 11.77
N GLY A 51 7.69 4.51 12.04
CA GLY A 51 7.13 5.84 12.16
C GLY A 51 6.49 6.31 10.86
N ASN A 52 7.14 6.03 9.75
CA ASN A 52 6.62 6.36 8.44
C ASN A 52 5.36 5.55 8.12
N LEU A 53 5.37 4.27 8.49
CA LEU A 53 4.20 3.41 8.28
C LEU A 53 2.97 3.97 8.99
N TYR A 54 3.11 4.33 10.28
CA TYR A 54 1.98 4.86 11.02
C TYR A 54 1.53 6.21 10.51
N ARG A 55 2.44 7.03 10.00
CA ARG A 55 2.06 8.29 9.37
C ARG A 55 1.22 8.05 8.13
N VAL A 56 1.61 7.08 7.31
CA VAL A 56 0.85 6.74 6.11
C VAL A 56 -0.52 6.17 6.48
N LEU A 57 -0.56 5.26 7.45
CA LEU A 57 -1.84 4.69 7.91
C LEU A 57 -2.79 5.76 8.41
N ARG A 58 -2.27 6.72 9.18
CA ARG A 58 -3.10 7.82 9.69
C ARG A 58 -3.65 8.66 8.54
N ALA A 59 -2.81 8.98 7.56
CA ALA A 59 -3.25 9.78 6.42
C ALA A 59 -4.29 9.02 5.61
N LEU A 60 -4.11 7.72 5.41
CA LEU A 60 -5.10 6.89 4.72
C LEU A 60 -6.44 6.90 5.46
N GLU A 61 -6.38 6.82 6.78
CA GLU A 61 -7.59 6.82 7.59
C GLU A 61 -8.31 8.17 7.51
N GLU A 62 -7.55 9.26 7.58
CA GLU A 62 -8.12 10.60 7.46
C GLU A 62 -8.81 10.83 6.13
N ASP A 63 -8.31 10.21 5.08
CA ASP A 63 -8.86 10.35 3.74
C ASP A 63 -9.92 9.27 3.42
N GLY A 64 -10.30 8.47 4.42
CA GLY A 64 -11.36 7.48 4.25
C GLY A 64 -10.98 6.25 3.46
N LEU A 65 -9.70 5.98 3.29
CA LEU A 65 -9.22 4.85 2.51
C LEU A 65 -9.03 3.60 3.38
N VAL A 66 -8.81 3.79 4.67
CA VAL A 66 -8.80 2.70 5.66
C VAL A 66 -9.62 3.13 6.87
N THR A 67 -10.08 2.14 7.63
CA THR A 67 -10.65 2.36 8.96
C THR A 67 -9.81 1.58 9.96
N SER A 68 -9.98 1.91 11.22
CA SER A 68 -9.28 1.17 12.27
C SER A 68 -10.18 1.01 13.48
N ARG A 69 -9.90 -0.01 14.25
CA ARG A 69 -10.58 -0.26 15.51
C ARG A 69 -9.59 -0.83 16.50
N TRP A 70 -9.89 -0.64 17.77
CA TRP A 70 -9.08 -1.25 18.82
C TRP A 70 -9.57 -2.65 19.07
N GLU A 71 -8.65 -3.58 19.17
CA GLU A 71 -8.92 -4.95 19.56
C GLU A 71 -8.35 -5.18 20.94
N ALA A 72 -9.17 -5.66 21.87
CA ALA A 72 -8.73 -5.93 23.20
C ALA A 72 -7.73 -7.08 23.16
N GLY A 73 -6.51 -6.80 23.59
CA GLY A 73 -5.48 -7.81 23.66
C GLY A 73 -5.62 -8.63 24.92
N GLU A 74 -5.39 -9.90 24.81
CA GLU A 74 -5.40 -10.79 25.98
C GLU A 74 -4.30 -11.81 25.88
N PRO A 75 -3.32 -11.76 26.77
CA PRO A 75 -2.99 -10.66 27.66
C PRO A 75 -2.20 -9.59 26.93
N GLY A 76 -2.17 -8.40 27.47
CA GLY A 76 -1.33 -7.34 26.94
C GLY A 76 -2.13 -6.14 26.46
N PRO A 77 -1.45 -5.13 25.92
CA PRO A 77 -2.13 -3.90 25.48
C PRO A 77 -3.02 -4.15 24.29
N ALA A 78 -4.06 -3.34 24.19
CA ALA A 78 -4.96 -3.37 23.03
C ALA A 78 -4.18 -3.04 21.76
N LYS A 79 -4.57 -3.65 20.64
CA LYS A 79 -3.93 -3.44 19.35
C LYS A 79 -4.91 -2.79 18.40
N ARG A 80 -4.39 -1.95 17.52
CA ARG A 80 -5.21 -1.28 16.53
C ARG A 80 -5.16 -2.08 15.24
N ILE A 81 -6.34 -2.44 14.75
CA ILE A 81 -6.48 -3.21 13.52
C ILE A 81 -6.96 -2.30 12.42
N TYR A 82 -6.29 -2.33 11.29
CA TYR A 82 -6.62 -1.54 10.12
C TYR A 82 -7.31 -2.39 9.07
N GLU A 83 -8.24 -1.76 8.36
CA GLU A 83 -9.03 -2.46 7.36
C GLU A 83 -9.27 -1.54 6.17
N LEU A 84 -9.20 -2.09 4.97
CA LEU A 84 -9.39 -1.31 3.75
C LEU A 84 -10.87 -1.03 3.53
N THR A 85 -11.18 0.23 3.21
CA THR A 85 -12.55 0.62 2.87
C THR A 85 -12.84 0.34 1.39
N THR A 86 -14.10 0.51 0.98
CA THR A 86 -14.46 0.42 -0.44
C THR A 86 -13.66 1.44 -1.27
N GLU A 87 -13.51 2.65 -0.74
CA GLU A 87 -12.71 3.67 -1.44
C GLU A 87 -11.24 3.26 -1.52
N GLY A 88 -10.73 2.62 -0.47
CA GLY A 88 -9.37 2.10 -0.49
C GLY A 88 -9.19 1.02 -1.55
N LYS A 89 -10.18 0.16 -1.72
CA LYS A 89 -10.15 -0.87 -2.75
C LYS A 89 -10.12 -0.26 -4.15
N ARG A 90 -10.88 0.81 -4.36
CA ARG A 90 -10.86 1.52 -5.64
C ARG A 90 -9.49 2.12 -5.93
N LEU A 91 -8.88 2.72 -4.92
CA LEU A 91 -7.54 3.27 -5.08
C LEU A 91 -6.54 2.17 -5.43
N LEU A 92 -6.65 1.02 -4.78
CA LEU A 92 -5.77 -0.11 -5.10
C LEU A 92 -5.96 -0.55 -6.55
N ASP A 93 -7.19 -0.61 -7.03
CA ASP A 93 -7.46 -0.98 -8.43
C ASP A 93 -6.84 0.02 -9.40
N GLU A 94 -6.88 1.31 -9.08
CA GLU A 94 -6.25 2.34 -9.89
C GLU A 94 -4.74 2.15 -9.94
N TRP A 95 -4.14 1.82 -8.78
CA TRP A 95 -2.72 1.51 -8.72
C TRP A 95 -2.37 0.32 -9.59
N ALA A 96 -3.17 -0.74 -9.50
CA ALA A 96 -2.91 -1.95 -10.29
C ALA A 96 -2.94 -1.64 -11.79
N ALA A 97 -3.91 -0.86 -12.23
CA ALA A 97 -4.01 -0.47 -13.63
C ALA A 97 -2.81 0.35 -14.08
N ALA A 98 -2.39 1.31 -13.25
CA ALA A 98 -1.24 2.16 -13.56
C ALA A 98 0.06 1.34 -13.60
N LEU A 99 0.19 0.39 -12.67
CA LEU A 99 1.38 -0.46 -12.64
C LEU A 99 1.45 -1.36 -13.86
N ARG A 100 0.32 -1.88 -14.34
CA ARG A 100 0.32 -2.67 -15.59
C ARG A 100 0.80 -1.84 -16.76
N ARG A 101 0.36 -0.59 -16.85
CA ARG A 101 0.80 0.30 -17.93
C ARG A 101 2.30 0.56 -17.85
N SER A 102 2.82 0.74 -16.64
CA SER A 102 4.26 0.93 -16.46
C SER A 102 5.04 -0.31 -16.83
N ARG A 103 4.53 -1.47 -16.44
CA ARG A 103 5.16 -2.74 -16.79
C ARG A 103 5.26 -2.89 -18.30
N ASP A 104 4.17 -2.58 -19.02
CA ASP A 104 4.15 -2.71 -20.47
C ASP A 104 5.16 -1.77 -21.13
N ARG A 105 5.28 -0.55 -20.61
CA ARG A 105 6.27 0.40 -21.14
C ARG A 105 7.70 -0.05 -20.86
N ILE A 106 7.92 -0.60 -19.67
CA ILE A 106 9.24 -1.11 -19.32
C ILE A 106 9.60 -2.27 -20.22
N ASP A 107 8.66 -3.19 -20.43
CA ASP A 107 8.89 -4.34 -21.32
C ASP A 107 9.23 -3.88 -22.73
N THR A 108 8.50 -2.91 -23.27
CA THR A 108 8.78 -2.37 -24.60
C THR A 108 10.18 -1.76 -24.68
N PHE A 109 10.55 -1.00 -23.66
CA PHE A 109 11.88 -0.39 -23.61
C PHE A 109 12.96 -1.48 -23.63
N LEU A 110 12.82 -2.48 -22.78
CA LEU A 110 13.83 -3.51 -22.65
C LEU A 110 13.95 -4.33 -23.93
N GLU A 111 12.83 -4.65 -24.57
CA GLU A 111 12.85 -5.38 -25.84
C GLU A 111 13.59 -4.62 -26.91
N ARG A 112 13.33 -3.32 -27.00
CA ARG A 112 14.02 -2.50 -28.01
C ARG A 112 15.49 -2.34 -27.71
N HIS A 113 15.83 -2.16 -26.44
CA HIS A 113 17.24 -2.05 -26.03
C HIS A 113 18.00 -3.34 -26.32
N GLU A 114 17.39 -4.48 -26.16
CA GLU A 114 17.99 -5.78 -26.40
C GLU A 114 18.00 -6.19 -27.87
N GLY A 115 17.41 -5.37 -28.72
CA GLY A 115 17.43 -5.62 -30.16
C GLY A 115 16.41 -6.63 -30.64
N ARG A 116 15.30 -6.76 -29.96
CA ARG A 116 14.24 -7.70 -30.30
C ARG A 116 13.02 -7.02 -30.85
#